data_9715b40f1af221f7d2644223d09feb63
#
_entry.id   9715b40f1af221f7d2644223d09feb63
#
_cell.length_a   1.000
_cell.length_b   1.000
_cell.length_c   1.000
_cell.angle_alpha   90.00
_cell.angle_beta   90.00
_cell.angle_gamma   90.00
#
_symmetry.space_group_name_H-M   'P 1'
#
loop_
_entity.id
_entity.type
_entity.pdbx_description
1 polymer ?
#
loop_
_entity_poly.entity_id
_entity_poly.type
_entity_poly.pdbx_seq_one_letter_code
_entity_poly.pdbx_strand_id
1 'polypeptide(L)'
;MLGRHKPRGWIALLISFCLFSCGDSGKSPKVLRVGFVPAEDAQQVMQNAQPIVDILQQQLGMEIQPFVAADYTGVVEALRVNKLDIAFLTPASYVLAKNEANVKVILKSERKGIPSYYAAIITRADSGIKTLDDLRGKTFAFGDALSTTGNIFPRKMFKERGIDPTRDFKQILYSGGHDATVLAVLNGKVDAGATYANSPDSQDSAWMRYLKNPGDVKKIRAIAFSEPIPADNLVINGNLDERIAKKVEESFLALSRDPKGKQMLRELYQIDGFVPATDRDYDSVRQAFDIAGIPLKEVLQRKRP
;
A
#
# COMPACT_ATOMS: atom_id res chain seq x y z
N MET A 1 10.26 41.20 -91.95
CA MET A 1 8.89 41.11 -91.36
C MET A 1 9.00 40.86 -89.88
N LEU A 2 8.54 41.82 -89.15
CA LEU A 2 8.77 41.97 -87.70
C LEU A 2 7.71 41.23 -86.87
N GLY A 3 8.13 40.30 -86.04
CA GLY A 3 7.25 39.66 -85.02
C GLY A 3 7.56 40.14 -83.63
N ARG A 4 6.62 40.88 -83.06
CA ARG A 4 6.70 41.45 -81.71
C ARG A 4 6.37 40.38 -80.65
N HIS A 5 7.30 40.10 -79.72
CA HIS A 5 7.06 39.32 -78.52
C HIS A 5 6.74 40.24 -77.34
N LYS A 6 5.55 40.02 -76.67
CA LYS A 6 5.17 40.67 -75.44
C LYS A 6 5.76 39.88 -74.25
N PRO A 7 6.22 40.53 -73.18
CA PRO A 7 6.65 39.82 -71.94
C PRO A 7 5.43 39.45 -71.10
N ARG A 8 5.41 38.19 -70.69
CA ARG A 8 4.48 37.69 -69.69
C ARG A 8 4.98 38.03 -68.29
N GLY A 9 4.20 38.81 -67.54
CA GLY A 9 4.47 39.08 -66.12
C GLY A 9 4.27 37.84 -65.24
N TRP A 10 5.21 37.54 -64.40
CA TRP A 10 5.11 36.51 -63.37
C TRP A 10 4.61 37.19 -62.08
N ILE A 11 3.41 36.79 -61.66
CA ILE A 11 2.86 37.13 -60.38
C ILE A 11 3.45 36.15 -59.37
N ALA A 12 4.33 36.60 -58.51
CA ALA A 12 4.82 35.81 -57.35
C ALA A 12 3.76 35.79 -56.27
N LEU A 13 3.15 34.61 -56.07
CA LEU A 13 2.20 34.35 -54.98
C LEU A 13 2.99 34.05 -53.75
N LEU A 14 3.08 35.00 -52.81
CA LEU A 14 3.62 34.80 -51.46
C LEU A 14 2.64 33.97 -50.62
N ILE A 15 2.93 32.66 -50.52
CA ILE A 15 2.23 31.79 -49.58
C ILE A 15 2.82 32.01 -48.20
N SER A 16 2.07 32.74 -47.37
CA SER A 16 2.38 32.91 -45.94
C SER A 16 2.12 31.60 -45.20
N PHE A 17 3.20 30.92 -44.83
CA PHE A 17 3.17 29.66 -44.07
C PHE A 17 2.97 30.02 -42.57
N CYS A 18 1.71 30.08 -42.13
CA CYS A 18 1.41 30.14 -40.70
C CYS A 18 1.84 28.82 -40.05
N LEU A 19 3.00 28.84 -39.38
CA LEU A 19 3.40 27.79 -38.45
C LEU A 19 2.44 27.81 -37.26
N PHE A 20 1.39 27.01 -37.32
CA PHE A 20 0.65 26.63 -36.12
C PHE A 20 1.61 25.77 -35.29
N SER A 21 2.19 26.39 -34.25
CA SER A 21 2.84 25.70 -33.16
C SER A 21 1.78 24.90 -32.45
N CYS A 22 1.61 23.63 -32.79
CA CYS A 22 0.90 22.69 -31.95
C CYS A 22 1.70 22.56 -30.65
N GLY A 23 1.28 23.27 -29.63
CA GLY A 23 1.67 22.97 -28.26
C GLY A 23 1.30 21.52 -27.98
N ASP A 24 2.29 20.73 -27.62
CA ASP A 24 2.14 19.36 -27.17
C ASP A 24 1.35 19.41 -25.84
N SER A 25 0.03 19.47 -25.95
CA SER A 25 -0.86 19.26 -24.81
C SER A 25 -0.72 17.79 -24.44
N GLY A 26 0.12 17.52 -23.43
CA GLY A 26 0.29 16.22 -22.84
C GLY A 26 -1.07 15.53 -22.70
N LYS A 27 -1.30 14.48 -23.48
CA LYS A 27 -2.53 13.71 -23.46
C LYS A 27 -2.66 13.13 -22.04
N SER A 28 -3.62 13.64 -21.27
CA SER A 28 -4.02 12.98 -20.02
C SER A 28 -4.19 11.48 -20.29
N PRO A 29 -3.67 10.59 -19.44
CA PRO A 29 -3.83 9.15 -19.64
C PRO A 29 -5.33 8.85 -19.78
N LYS A 30 -5.71 8.06 -20.77
CA LYS A 30 -7.10 7.64 -20.95
C LYS A 30 -7.54 6.67 -19.87
N VAL A 31 -6.59 6.00 -19.24
CA VAL A 31 -6.78 4.95 -18.23
C VAL A 31 -5.86 5.23 -17.06
N LEU A 32 -6.37 5.20 -15.83
CA LEU A 32 -5.59 5.22 -14.60
C LEU A 32 -5.52 3.82 -14.01
N ARG A 33 -4.34 3.40 -13.60
CA ARG A 33 -4.09 2.08 -13.00
C ARG A 33 -3.86 2.24 -11.51
N VAL A 34 -4.71 1.58 -10.71
CA VAL A 34 -4.70 1.69 -9.26
C VAL A 34 -4.27 0.37 -8.65
N GLY A 35 -3.16 0.36 -7.92
CA GLY A 35 -2.59 -0.81 -7.26
C GLY A 35 -3.04 -0.96 -5.81
N PHE A 36 -3.21 -2.21 -5.39
CA PHE A 36 -3.55 -2.58 -4.02
C PHE A 36 -2.60 -3.68 -3.53
N VAL A 37 -2.11 -3.56 -2.30
CA VAL A 37 -1.35 -4.62 -1.66
C VAL A 37 -2.27 -5.77 -1.22
N PRO A 38 -1.87 -7.05 -1.36
CA PRO A 38 -2.68 -8.18 -0.92
C PRO A 38 -2.54 -8.39 0.61
N ALA A 39 -3.11 -7.47 1.40
CA ALA A 39 -3.06 -7.53 2.87
C ALA A 39 -3.90 -8.69 3.45
N GLU A 40 -4.82 -9.20 2.68
CA GLU A 40 -5.64 -10.39 2.89
C GLU A 40 -5.79 -11.12 1.56
N ASP A 41 -6.69 -12.07 1.43
CA ASP A 41 -6.94 -12.78 0.16
C ASP A 41 -7.09 -11.80 -1.01
N ALA A 42 -6.29 -11.98 -2.06
CA ALA A 42 -6.20 -11.03 -3.19
C ALA A 42 -7.53 -10.89 -3.95
N GLN A 43 -8.34 -11.95 -4.02
CA GLN A 43 -9.65 -11.91 -4.65
C GLN A 43 -10.62 -11.06 -3.81
N GLN A 44 -10.56 -11.19 -2.49
CA GLN A 44 -11.35 -10.36 -1.57
C GLN A 44 -10.95 -8.89 -1.66
N VAL A 45 -9.65 -8.59 -1.72
CA VAL A 45 -9.15 -7.21 -1.93
C VAL A 45 -9.70 -6.63 -3.24
N MET A 46 -9.66 -7.39 -4.33
CA MET A 46 -10.20 -6.95 -5.63
C MET A 46 -11.70 -6.67 -5.57
N GLN A 47 -12.49 -7.56 -4.94
CA GLN A 47 -13.93 -7.40 -4.78
C GLN A 47 -14.27 -6.14 -3.94
N ASN A 48 -13.55 -5.93 -2.85
CA ASN A 48 -13.74 -4.78 -1.97
C ASN A 48 -13.27 -3.46 -2.59
N ALA A 49 -12.32 -3.48 -3.51
CA ALA A 49 -11.82 -2.30 -4.22
C ALA A 49 -12.77 -1.84 -5.33
N GLN A 50 -13.52 -2.75 -5.97
CA GLN A 50 -14.33 -2.44 -7.15
C GLN A 50 -15.33 -1.29 -6.94
N PRO A 51 -16.10 -1.20 -5.84
CA PRO A 51 -17.02 -0.08 -5.62
C PRO A 51 -16.32 1.28 -5.53
N ILE A 52 -15.09 1.32 -4.98
CA ILE A 52 -14.28 2.54 -4.91
C ILE A 52 -13.81 2.92 -6.32
N VAL A 53 -13.35 1.94 -7.09
CA VAL A 53 -12.93 2.12 -8.49
C VAL A 53 -14.06 2.71 -9.32
N ASP A 54 -15.30 2.20 -9.19
CA ASP A 54 -16.46 2.67 -9.92
C ASP A 54 -16.80 4.15 -9.61
N ILE A 55 -16.72 4.54 -8.33
CA ILE A 55 -16.93 5.94 -7.92
C ILE A 55 -15.83 6.85 -8.47
N LEU A 56 -14.56 6.44 -8.34
CA LEU A 56 -13.43 7.21 -8.87
C LEU A 56 -13.55 7.40 -10.39
N GLN A 57 -13.98 6.36 -11.10
CA GLN A 57 -14.19 6.41 -12.54
C GLN A 57 -15.25 7.45 -12.92
N GLN A 58 -16.35 7.52 -12.17
CA GLN A 58 -17.39 8.53 -12.36
C GLN A 58 -16.88 9.95 -12.04
N GLN A 59 -16.18 10.13 -10.93
CA GLN A 59 -15.70 11.44 -10.48
C GLN A 59 -14.60 12.01 -11.37
N LEU A 60 -13.69 11.15 -11.84
CA LEU A 60 -12.57 11.56 -12.69
C LEU A 60 -12.93 11.64 -14.18
N GLY A 61 -14.00 10.97 -14.60
CA GLY A 61 -14.38 10.85 -16.01
C GLY A 61 -13.35 10.06 -16.83
N MET A 62 -12.67 9.10 -16.21
CA MET A 62 -11.58 8.31 -16.79
C MET A 62 -11.80 6.82 -16.48
N GLU A 63 -11.37 5.94 -17.37
CA GLU A 63 -11.31 4.51 -17.07
C GLU A 63 -10.28 4.27 -15.95
N ILE A 64 -10.64 3.43 -14.98
CA ILE A 64 -9.77 3.03 -13.90
C ILE A 64 -9.63 1.52 -13.88
N GLN A 65 -8.39 1.05 -13.93
CA GLN A 65 -8.06 -0.38 -13.90
C GLN A 65 -7.45 -0.73 -12.54
N PRO A 66 -8.15 -1.51 -11.71
CA PRO A 66 -7.60 -2.01 -10.46
C PRO A 66 -6.59 -3.13 -10.71
N PHE A 67 -5.58 -3.20 -9.86
CA PHE A 67 -4.54 -4.21 -9.89
C PHE A 67 -4.22 -4.67 -8.48
N VAL A 68 -4.29 -5.96 -8.20
CA VAL A 68 -3.79 -6.57 -6.96
C VAL A 68 -2.60 -7.45 -7.34
N ALA A 69 -1.45 -7.17 -6.75
CA ALA A 69 -0.24 -7.96 -6.98
C ALA A 69 -0.28 -9.30 -6.23
N ALA A 70 0.61 -10.22 -6.57
CA ALA A 70 0.77 -11.48 -5.84
C ALA A 70 1.37 -11.28 -4.43
N ASP A 71 2.13 -10.23 -4.25
CA ASP A 71 2.76 -9.83 -2.98
C ASP A 71 2.99 -8.31 -2.94
N TYR A 72 3.41 -7.80 -1.79
CA TYR A 72 3.60 -6.35 -1.57
C TYR A 72 4.72 -5.78 -2.46
N THR A 73 5.76 -6.55 -2.71
CA THR A 73 6.87 -6.15 -3.58
C THR A 73 6.41 -5.94 -5.02
N GLY A 74 5.46 -6.76 -5.50
CA GLY A 74 4.90 -6.65 -6.84
C GLY A 74 4.22 -5.31 -7.12
N VAL A 75 3.58 -4.70 -6.11
CA VAL A 75 3.00 -3.36 -6.26
C VAL A 75 4.10 -2.30 -6.40
N VAL A 76 5.17 -2.41 -5.61
CA VAL A 76 6.33 -1.50 -5.68
C VAL A 76 7.02 -1.62 -7.04
N GLU A 77 7.23 -2.84 -7.53
CA GLU A 77 7.80 -3.08 -8.87
C GLU A 77 6.93 -2.49 -9.98
N ALA A 78 5.61 -2.66 -9.90
CA ALA A 78 4.69 -2.10 -10.87
C ALA A 78 4.73 -0.55 -10.89
N LEU A 79 4.88 0.11 -9.73
CA LEU A 79 5.13 1.54 -9.65
C LEU A 79 6.48 1.93 -10.27
N ARG A 80 7.56 1.17 -9.97
CA ARG A 80 8.91 1.43 -10.46
C ARG A 80 9.00 1.40 -11.99
N VAL A 81 8.27 0.49 -12.63
CA VAL A 81 8.23 0.38 -14.08
C VAL A 81 7.07 1.15 -14.72
N ASN A 82 6.47 2.10 -14.00
CA ASN A 82 5.36 2.95 -14.46
C ASN A 82 4.13 2.16 -14.96
N LYS A 83 3.86 1.00 -14.35
CA LYS A 83 2.65 0.19 -14.63
C LYS A 83 1.48 0.55 -13.72
N LEU A 84 1.70 1.38 -12.71
CA LEU A 84 0.68 1.93 -11.83
C LEU A 84 0.81 3.46 -11.79
N ASP A 85 -0.33 4.13 -11.69
CA ASP A 85 -0.44 5.58 -11.60
C ASP A 85 -0.76 6.00 -10.15
N ILE A 86 -1.48 5.14 -9.43
CA ILE A 86 -1.90 5.32 -8.04
C ILE A 86 -1.70 3.99 -7.32
N ALA A 87 -1.36 3.99 -6.03
CA ALA A 87 -1.37 2.77 -5.23
C ALA A 87 -1.72 3.02 -3.76
N PHE A 88 -2.44 2.05 -3.17
CA PHE A 88 -2.55 1.89 -1.73
C PHE A 88 -1.36 1.07 -1.25
N LEU A 89 -0.55 1.65 -0.36
CA LEU A 89 0.63 1.02 0.16
C LEU A 89 0.61 0.97 1.70
N THR A 90 1.25 -0.06 2.23
CA THR A 90 1.63 -0.03 3.65
C THR A 90 2.81 0.92 3.86
N PRO A 91 3.06 1.41 5.07
CA PRO A 91 4.21 2.28 5.36
C PRO A 91 5.55 1.71 4.90
N ALA A 92 5.80 0.41 5.09
CA ALA A 92 7.02 -0.24 4.64
C ALA A 92 7.11 -0.31 3.11
N SER A 93 6.00 -0.65 2.44
CA SER A 93 5.92 -0.64 0.97
C SER A 93 6.15 0.76 0.40
N TYR A 94 5.64 1.80 1.08
CA TYR A 94 5.90 3.19 0.69
C TYR A 94 7.38 3.57 0.80
N VAL A 95 8.02 3.25 1.92
CA VAL A 95 9.44 3.55 2.11
C VAL A 95 10.29 2.89 1.02
N LEU A 96 9.99 1.65 0.66
CA LEU A 96 10.65 0.97 -0.45
C LEU A 96 10.32 1.64 -1.80
N ALA A 97 9.06 1.92 -2.08
CA ALA A 97 8.64 2.59 -3.32
C ALA A 97 9.27 3.97 -3.48
N LYS A 98 9.43 4.73 -2.39
CA LYS A 98 10.09 6.03 -2.40
C LYS A 98 11.56 5.95 -2.78
N ASN A 99 12.25 4.87 -2.42
CA ASN A 99 13.64 4.63 -2.79
C ASN A 99 13.82 4.13 -4.22
N GLU A 100 12.88 3.34 -4.73
CA GLU A 100 13.02 2.57 -5.96
C GLU A 100 12.21 3.13 -7.14
N ALA A 101 11.24 3.98 -6.87
CA ALA A 101 10.32 4.54 -7.85
C ALA A 101 10.11 6.05 -7.65
N ASN A 102 9.72 6.74 -8.70
CA ASN A 102 9.31 8.13 -8.62
C ASN A 102 7.86 8.21 -8.09
N VAL A 103 7.68 8.14 -6.78
CA VAL A 103 6.36 8.24 -6.16
C VAL A 103 6.26 9.39 -5.17
N LYS A 104 5.05 9.92 -5.03
CA LYS A 104 4.69 10.95 -4.06
C LYS A 104 3.53 10.44 -3.21
N VAL A 105 3.70 10.44 -1.88
CA VAL A 105 2.58 10.21 -0.97
C VAL A 105 1.70 11.45 -0.94
N ILE A 106 0.39 11.25 -0.96
CA ILE A 106 -0.59 12.35 -0.93
C ILE A 106 -1.49 12.28 0.31
N LEU A 107 -1.92 11.08 0.69
CA LEU A 107 -2.80 10.86 1.83
C LEU A 107 -2.32 9.70 2.68
N LYS A 108 -2.64 9.72 3.96
CA LYS A 108 -2.60 8.55 4.87
C LYS A 108 -3.98 8.28 5.43
N SER A 109 -4.27 7.01 5.65
CA SER A 109 -5.55 6.58 6.19
C SER A 109 -5.68 6.95 7.67
N GLU A 110 -6.92 7.08 8.12
CA GLU A 110 -7.26 7.18 9.53
C GLU A 110 -8.35 6.18 9.90
N ARG A 111 -8.33 5.77 11.16
CA ARG A 111 -9.33 4.90 11.76
C ARG A 111 -9.79 5.54 13.05
N LYS A 112 -11.09 5.85 13.16
CA LYS A 112 -11.66 6.60 14.29
C LYS A 112 -10.94 7.93 14.58
N GLY A 113 -10.48 8.62 13.49
CA GLY A 113 -9.74 9.88 13.58
C GLY A 113 -8.26 9.72 13.97
N ILE A 114 -7.74 8.49 14.05
CA ILE A 114 -6.33 8.21 14.41
C ILE A 114 -5.58 7.76 13.16
N PRO A 115 -4.57 8.53 12.67
CA PRO A 115 -3.79 8.19 11.50
C PRO A 115 -2.56 7.31 11.83
N SER A 116 -2.76 6.34 12.73
CA SER A 116 -1.74 5.37 13.13
C SER A 116 -2.37 4.05 13.54
N TYR A 117 -1.55 3.00 13.56
CA TYR A 117 -1.92 1.64 13.98
C TYR A 117 -0.72 0.95 14.62
N TYR A 118 -0.83 -0.33 14.97
CA TYR A 118 0.18 -1.06 15.72
C TYR A 118 0.48 -2.41 15.08
N ALA A 119 1.72 -2.87 15.14
CA ALA A 119 2.02 -4.28 15.02
C ALA A 119 1.63 -5.00 16.31
N ALA A 120 1.01 -6.15 16.16
CA ALA A 120 0.63 -7.01 17.28
C ALA A 120 1.26 -8.40 17.11
N ILE A 121 1.85 -8.92 18.18
CA ILE A 121 2.27 -10.31 18.26
C ILE A 121 1.18 -11.08 18.96
N ILE A 122 0.58 -12.03 18.27
CA ILE A 122 -0.56 -12.82 18.72
C ILE A 122 -0.21 -14.28 18.95
N THR A 123 -0.91 -14.89 19.88
CA THR A 123 -0.83 -16.32 20.18
C THR A 123 -2.20 -16.84 20.62
N ARG A 124 -2.35 -18.16 20.73
CA ARG A 124 -3.55 -18.72 21.37
C ARG A 124 -3.58 -18.38 22.86
N ALA A 125 -4.76 -18.07 23.37
CA ALA A 125 -4.95 -17.71 24.77
C ALA A 125 -4.53 -18.83 25.74
N ASP A 126 -4.65 -20.08 25.31
CA ASP A 126 -4.31 -21.29 26.07
C ASP A 126 -2.87 -21.79 25.85
N SER A 127 -2.03 -21.09 25.06
CA SER A 127 -0.67 -21.51 24.70
C SER A 127 0.36 -21.48 25.83
N GLY A 128 0.06 -20.78 26.94
CA GLY A 128 1.04 -20.50 27.99
C GLY A 128 2.07 -19.40 27.65
N ILE A 129 2.17 -18.95 26.39
CA ILE A 129 3.08 -17.90 25.92
C ILE A 129 2.56 -16.54 26.39
N LYS A 130 3.32 -15.75 27.14
CA LYS A 130 2.90 -14.48 27.75
C LYS A 130 3.74 -13.28 27.32
N THR A 131 5.00 -13.53 26.94
CA THR A 131 6.00 -12.49 26.59
C THR A 131 6.69 -12.82 25.28
N LEU A 132 7.44 -11.87 24.73
CA LEU A 132 8.25 -12.11 23.55
C LEU A 132 9.36 -13.14 23.82
N ASP A 133 9.90 -13.22 25.03
CA ASP A 133 10.96 -14.19 25.38
C ASP A 133 10.45 -15.62 25.38
N ASP A 134 9.17 -15.86 25.67
CA ASP A 134 8.55 -17.19 25.61
C ASP A 134 8.48 -17.75 24.16
N LEU A 135 8.75 -16.92 23.15
CA LEU A 135 8.79 -17.33 21.74
C LEU A 135 10.07 -18.06 21.34
N ARG A 136 11.10 -18.07 22.19
CA ARG A 136 12.31 -18.84 21.93
C ARG A 136 11.98 -20.34 21.84
N GLY A 137 12.46 -20.96 20.77
CA GLY A 137 12.16 -22.35 20.46
C GLY A 137 10.74 -22.63 19.97
N LYS A 138 9.93 -21.59 19.69
CA LYS A 138 8.56 -21.71 19.16
C LYS A 138 8.53 -21.50 17.65
N THR A 139 7.41 -21.90 17.05
CA THR A 139 7.12 -21.64 15.63
C THR A 139 6.43 -20.29 15.49
N PHE A 140 6.83 -19.50 14.50
CA PHE A 140 6.32 -18.14 14.33
C PHE A 140 5.92 -17.85 12.88
N ALA A 141 4.77 -17.19 12.67
CA ALA A 141 4.35 -16.70 11.37
C ALA A 141 4.55 -15.19 11.27
N PHE A 142 5.40 -14.78 10.32
CA PHE A 142 5.38 -13.43 9.78
C PHE A 142 4.32 -13.34 8.68
N GLY A 143 3.86 -12.11 8.35
CA GLY A 143 3.03 -11.84 7.18
C GLY A 143 3.84 -11.88 5.88
N ASP A 144 3.58 -10.91 4.96
CA ASP A 144 4.44 -10.68 3.80
C ASP A 144 5.80 -10.09 4.24
N ALA A 145 6.86 -10.38 3.48
CA ALA A 145 8.21 -9.91 3.78
C ALA A 145 8.33 -8.37 3.85
N LEU A 146 7.46 -7.65 3.13
CA LEU A 146 7.38 -6.18 3.13
C LEU A 146 6.20 -5.65 3.96
N SER A 147 5.50 -6.50 4.72
CA SER A 147 4.43 -6.04 5.61
C SER A 147 5.00 -5.25 6.78
N THR A 148 4.48 -4.06 7.00
CA THR A 148 4.88 -3.19 8.12
C THR A 148 4.64 -3.86 9.46
N THR A 149 3.39 -4.30 9.70
CA THR A 149 2.96 -4.90 10.97
C THR A 149 3.12 -6.41 11.03
N GLY A 150 3.20 -7.06 9.86
CA GLY A 150 3.40 -8.51 9.79
C GLY A 150 4.87 -8.93 9.78
N ASN A 151 5.82 -8.01 9.51
CA ASN A 151 7.25 -8.38 9.45
C ASN A 151 8.20 -7.30 9.97
N ILE A 152 8.18 -6.06 9.46
CA ILE A 152 9.22 -5.06 9.73
C ILE A 152 9.23 -4.67 11.20
N PHE A 153 8.11 -4.17 11.74
CA PHE A 153 8.01 -3.80 13.15
C PHE A 153 8.14 -4.98 14.12
N PRO A 154 7.57 -6.15 13.87
CA PRO A 154 7.86 -7.36 14.66
C PRO A 154 9.35 -7.68 14.76
N ARG A 155 10.10 -7.62 13.66
CA ARG A 155 11.54 -7.84 13.69
C ARG A 155 12.29 -6.78 14.49
N LYS A 156 11.89 -5.50 14.38
CA LYS A 156 12.39 -4.42 15.23
C LYS A 156 12.14 -4.76 16.71
N MET A 157 10.90 -5.12 17.08
CA MET A 157 10.54 -5.49 18.46
C MET A 157 11.38 -6.65 18.99
N PHE A 158 11.62 -7.69 18.18
CA PHE A 158 12.49 -8.80 18.56
C PHE A 158 13.94 -8.36 18.72
N LYS A 159 14.47 -7.57 17.78
CA LYS A 159 15.85 -7.08 17.83
C LYS A 159 16.13 -6.24 19.07
N GLU A 160 15.20 -5.38 19.46
CA GLU A 160 15.28 -4.54 20.66
C GLU A 160 15.28 -5.38 21.97
N ARG A 161 14.77 -6.62 21.91
CA ARG A 161 14.80 -7.60 23.02
C ARG A 161 15.98 -8.58 22.91
N GLY A 162 16.88 -8.39 21.96
CA GLY A 162 17.98 -9.32 21.74
C GLY A 162 17.55 -10.70 21.24
N ILE A 163 16.35 -10.77 20.64
CA ILE A 163 15.83 -11.99 20.00
C ILE A 163 16.15 -11.93 18.50
N ASP A 164 16.83 -12.96 18.02
CA ASP A 164 17.03 -13.19 16.59
C ASP A 164 16.08 -14.29 16.12
N PRO A 165 15.03 -13.95 15.36
CA PRO A 165 14.06 -14.95 14.93
C PRO A 165 14.69 -16.11 14.14
N THR A 166 15.75 -15.87 13.39
CA THR A 166 16.40 -16.92 12.57
C THR A 166 17.18 -17.93 13.40
N ARG A 167 17.65 -17.53 14.57
CA ARG A 167 18.41 -18.37 15.51
C ARG A 167 17.54 -18.91 16.64
N ASP A 168 16.67 -18.04 17.18
CA ASP A 168 16.00 -18.27 18.46
C ASP A 168 14.64 -18.94 18.31
N PHE A 169 14.02 -18.89 17.12
CA PHE A 169 12.76 -19.59 16.85
C PHE A 169 13.01 -20.99 16.26
N LYS A 170 12.12 -21.92 16.59
CA LYS A 170 12.18 -23.28 16.05
C LYS A 170 11.95 -23.29 14.52
N GLN A 171 11.01 -22.46 14.06
CA GLN A 171 10.66 -22.35 12.64
C GLN A 171 10.00 -21.01 12.38
N ILE A 172 10.29 -20.43 11.22
CA ILE A 172 9.65 -19.23 10.69
C ILE A 172 8.84 -19.61 9.46
N LEU A 173 7.61 -19.11 9.40
CA LEU A 173 6.74 -19.16 8.22
C LEU A 173 6.44 -17.74 7.76
N TYR A 174 6.21 -17.57 6.46
CA TYR A 174 5.65 -16.36 5.89
C TYR A 174 4.26 -16.70 5.36
N SER A 175 3.23 -16.16 6.01
CA SER A 175 1.82 -16.47 5.71
C SER A 175 1.26 -15.70 4.52
N GLY A 176 1.92 -14.59 4.12
CA GLY A 176 1.48 -13.66 3.09
C GLY A 176 0.49 -12.61 3.62
N GLY A 177 -0.72 -13.02 4.02
CA GLY A 177 -1.78 -12.12 4.49
C GLY A 177 -2.00 -12.14 5.99
N HIS A 178 -2.71 -11.14 6.50
CA HIS A 178 -3.06 -11.05 7.92
C HIS A 178 -4.11 -12.09 8.34
N ASP A 179 -5.06 -12.39 7.46
CA ASP A 179 -6.05 -13.45 7.60
C ASP A 179 -5.39 -14.83 7.76
N ALA A 180 -4.43 -15.14 6.88
CA ALA A 180 -3.67 -16.38 6.92
C ALA A 180 -2.85 -16.50 8.22
N THR A 181 -2.23 -15.39 8.69
CA THR A 181 -1.52 -15.38 9.98
C THR A 181 -2.47 -15.71 11.15
N VAL A 182 -3.61 -15.02 11.21
CA VAL A 182 -4.60 -15.21 12.29
C VAL A 182 -5.12 -16.65 12.31
N LEU A 183 -5.44 -17.20 11.13
CA LEU A 183 -5.90 -18.59 11.00
C LEU A 183 -4.82 -19.62 11.34
N ALA A 184 -3.55 -19.33 10.99
CA ALA A 184 -2.45 -20.23 11.34
C ALA A 184 -2.25 -20.33 12.85
N VAL A 185 -2.36 -19.20 13.56
CA VAL A 185 -2.30 -19.19 15.04
C VAL A 185 -3.52 -19.86 15.65
N LEU A 186 -4.74 -19.53 15.21
CA LEU A 186 -5.97 -20.12 15.72
C LEU A 186 -5.95 -21.65 15.63
N ASN A 187 -5.51 -22.17 14.49
CA ASN A 187 -5.50 -23.61 14.21
C ASN A 187 -4.24 -24.33 14.75
N GLY A 188 -3.37 -23.62 15.49
CA GLY A 188 -2.15 -24.22 16.05
C GLY A 188 -1.13 -24.68 15.02
N LYS A 189 -1.16 -24.12 13.80
CA LYS A 189 -0.14 -24.38 12.77
C LYS A 189 1.19 -23.70 13.12
N VAL A 190 1.11 -22.62 13.88
CA VAL A 190 2.23 -21.91 14.51
C VAL A 190 1.84 -21.56 15.95
N ASP A 191 2.84 -21.39 16.82
CA ASP A 191 2.64 -21.02 18.21
C ASP A 191 2.25 -19.55 18.37
N ALA A 192 2.79 -18.68 17.50
CA ALA A 192 2.52 -17.25 17.48
C ALA A 192 2.66 -16.66 16.08
N GLY A 193 2.19 -15.43 15.89
CA GLY A 193 2.33 -14.73 14.62
C GLY A 193 2.21 -13.22 14.76
N ALA A 194 2.61 -12.52 13.71
CA ALA A 194 2.58 -11.06 13.63
C ALA A 194 1.44 -10.57 12.73
N THR A 195 0.67 -9.62 13.23
CA THR A 195 -0.43 -9.00 12.50
C THR A 195 -0.61 -7.55 12.95
N TYR A 196 -1.77 -6.92 12.65
CA TYR A 196 -2.05 -5.55 13.07
C TYR A 196 -3.12 -5.46 14.16
N ALA A 197 -3.10 -4.35 14.88
CA ALA A 197 -4.20 -3.84 15.66
C ALA A 197 -4.35 -2.34 15.40
N ASN A 198 -5.60 -1.86 15.30
CA ASN A 198 -5.89 -0.43 15.14
C ASN A 198 -5.88 0.29 16.48
N SER A 199 -5.93 -0.46 17.60
CA SER A 199 -5.82 0.05 18.96
C SER A 199 -5.03 -0.91 19.86
N PRO A 200 -4.29 -0.40 20.87
CA PRO A 200 -3.49 -1.24 21.75
C PRO A 200 -4.32 -2.02 22.76
N ASP A 201 -5.62 -1.72 22.90
CA ASP A 201 -6.56 -2.45 23.75
C ASP A 201 -7.18 -3.68 23.07
N SER A 202 -6.76 -3.99 21.84
CA SER A 202 -7.24 -5.12 21.04
C SER A 202 -8.72 -5.07 20.65
N GLN A 203 -9.42 -3.95 20.86
CA GLN A 203 -10.84 -3.81 20.52
C GLN A 203 -11.08 -3.67 19.01
N ASP A 204 -10.03 -3.40 18.23
CA ASP A 204 -10.06 -3.25 16.78
C ASP A 204 -8.76 -3.84 16.22
N SER A 205 -8.85 -5.04 15.65
CA SER A 205 -7.68 -5.83 15.32
C SER A 205 -7.94 -6.83 14.21
N ALA A 206 -6.87 -7.36 13.62
CA ALA A 206 -6.95 -8.36 12.57
C ALA A 206 -7.75 -9.60 12.99
N TRP A 207 -7.54 -10.12 14.20
CA TRP A 207 -8.27 -11.32 14.63
C TRP A 207 -9.75 -11.04 14.90
N MET A 208 -10.18 -9.82 15.23
CA MET A 208 -11.59 -9.46 15.28
C MET A 208 -12.20 -9.33 13.88
N ARG A 209 -11.42 -8.88 12.90
CA ARG A 209 -11.87 -8.76 11.51
C ARG A 209 -12.08 -10.13 10.86
N TYR A 210 -11.09 -11.02 10.99
CA TYR A 210 -11.04 -12.27 10.23
C TYR A 210 -11.71 -13.47 10.92
N LEU A 211 -11.90 -13.41 12.23
CA LEU A 211 -12.59 -14.47 12.99
C LEU A 211 -14.05 -14.09 13.21
N LYS A 212 -14.94 -14.66 12.39
CA LYS A 212 -16.38 -14.36 12.44
C LYS A 212 -17.07 -14.95 13.69
N ASN A 213 -16.50 -16.02 14.28
CA ASN A 213 -17.04 -16.65 15.48
C ASN A 213 -16.48 -15.98 16.72
N PRO A 214 -17.31 -15.37 17.59
CA PRO A 214 -16.84 -14.74 18.83
C PRO A 214 -16.09 -15.70 19.77
N GLY A 215 -16.39 -17.01 19.73
CA GLY A 215 -15.67 -18.02 20.47
C GLY A 215 -14.23 -18.19 20.01
N ASP A 216 -13.97 -18.03 18.70
CA ASP A 216 -12.63 -18.12 18.13
C ASP A 216 -11.83 -16.83 18.40
N VAL A 217 -12.47 -15.67 18.38
CA VAL A 217 -11.83 -14.40 18.79
C VAL A 217 -11.24 -14.50 20.18
N LYS A 218 -11.99 -15.11 21.14
CA LYS A 218 -11.52 -15.29 22.52
C LYS A 218 -10.36 -16.29 22.66
N LYS A 219 -10.10 -17.11 21.65
CA LYS A 219 -8.95 -18.03 21.63
C LYS A 219 -7.65 -17.35 21.25
N ILE A 220 -7.70 -16.10 20.76
CA ILE A 220 -6.53 -15.31 20.38
C ILE A 220 -6.30 -14.21 21.40
N ARG A 221 -5.04 -13.96 21.73
CA ARG A 221 -4.61 -12.80 22.50
C ARG A 221 -3.34 -12.20 21.92
N ALA A 222 -3.19 -10.90 22.05
CA ALA A 222 -1.93 -10.23 21.85
C ALA A 222 -1.05 -10.36 23.10
N ILE A 223 0.25 -10.55 22.88
CA ILE A 223 1.27 -10.58 23.95
C ILE A 223 2.16 -9.35 23.91
N ALA A 224 2.20 -8.65 22.79
CA ALA A 224 2.94 -7.40 22.64
C ALA A 224 2.36 -6.56 21.51
N PHE A 225 2.52 -5.24 21.62
CA PHE A 225 2.25 -4.25 20.59
C PHE A 225 3.50 -3.42 20.33
N SER A 226 3.65 -2.91 19.13
CA SER A 226 4.67 -1.92 18.80
C SER A 226 4.29 -0.54 19.34
N GLU A 227 5.19 0.43 19.19
CA GLU A 227 4.83 1.85 19.18
C GLU A 227 3.83 2.16 18.06
N PRO A 228 3.16 3.34 18.10
CA PRO A 228 2.30 3.79 17.01
C PRO A 228 3.08 3.89 15.70
N ILE A 229 2.51 3.33 14.64
CA ILE A 229 3.03 3.32 13.28
C ILE A 229 2.19 4.26 12.44
N PRO A 230 2.74 5.17 11.62
CA PRO A 230 1.95 5.96 10.69
C PRO A 230 1.12 5.03 9.80
N ALA A 231 -0.14 5.40 9.55
CA ALA A 231 -1.09 4.53 8.85
C ALA A 231 -0.72 4.32 7.37
N ASP A 232 -1.38 3.33 6.76
CA ASP A 232 -1.30 3.03 5.34
C ASP A 232 -1.60 4.27 4.49
N ASN A 233 -1.06 4.33 3.29
CA ASN A 233 -1.05 5.55 2.51
C ASN A 233 -1.52 5.34 1.06
N LEU A 234 -1.92 6.46 0.46
CA LEU A 234 -2.17 6.60 -0.95
C LEU A 234 -1.01 7.34 -1.60
N VAL A 235 -0.40 6.71 -2.58
CA VAL A 235 0.66 7.31 -3.39
C VAL A 235 0.23 7.49 -4.83
N ILE A 236 0.85 8.47 -5.49
CA ILE A 236 0.76 8.67 -6.93
C ILE A 236 2.12 8.50 -7.57
N ASN A 237 2.15 8.08 -8.83
CA ASN A 237 3.34 8.16 -9.67
C ASN A 237 3.70 9.64 -9.86
N GLY A 238 4.98 10.00 -9.65
CA GLY A 238 5.44 11.38 -9.75
C GLY A 238 5.37 11.98 -11.16
N ASN A 239 5.13 11.14 -12.18
CA ASN A 239 4.90 11.58 -13.56
C ASN A 239 3.42 11.83 -13.88
N LEU A 240 2.50 11.58 -12.94
CA LEU A 240 1.07 11.84 -13.12
C LEU A 240 0.81 13.34 -13.23
N ASP A 241 -0.05 13.75 -14.20
CA ASP A 241 -0.45 15.15 -14.37
C ASP A 241 -0.98 15.72 -13.04
N GLU A 242 -0.51 16.89 -12.64
CA GLU A 242 -0.83 17.49 -11.34
C GLU A 242 -2.32 17.76 -11.15
N ARG A 243 -3.06 18.08 -12.23
CA ARG A 243 -4.51 18.27 -12.19
C ARG A 243 -5.24 16.97 -11.91
N ILE A 244 -4.74 15.86 -12.47
CA ILE A 244 -5.29 14.52 -12.21
C ILE A 244 -4.94 14.11 -10.77
N ALA A 245 -3.69 14.31 -10.34
CA ALA A 245 -3.24 14.03 -8.99
C ALA A 245 -4.11 14.75 -7.93
N LYS A 246 -4.38 16.04 -8.15
CA LYS A 246 -5.26 16.83 -7.28
C LYS A 246 -6.69 16.31 -7.26
N LYS A 247 -7.27 15.97 -8.41
CA LYS A 247 -8.60 15.37 -8.48
C LYS A 247 -8.68 14.02 -7.76
N VAL A 248 -7.63 13.18 -7.87
CA VAL A 248 -7.54 11.92 -7.13
C VAL A 248 -7.56 12.18 -5.63
N GLU A 249 -6.74 13.10 -5.13
CA GLU A 249 -6.70 13.49 -3.72
C GLU A 249 -8.09 13.97 -3.24
N GLU A 250 -8.70 14.91 -3.97
CA GLU A 250 -10.03 15.44 -3.67
C GLU A 250 -11.11 14.34 -3.66
N SER A 251 -11.03 13.38 -4.58
CA SER A 251 -11.97 12.26 -4.66
C SER A 251 -11.88 11.34 -3.44
N PHE A 252 -10.70 10.98 -2.99
CA PHE A 252 -10.53 10.17 -1.78
C PHE A 252 -10.93 10.93 -0.51
N LEU A 253 -10.65 12.22 -0.42
CA LEU A 253 -11.15 13.06 0.68
C LEU A 253 -12.67 13.18 0.67
N ALA A 254 -13.31 13.23 -0.51
CA ALA A 254 -14.76 13.24 -0.65
C ALA A 254 -15.37 11.89 -0.22
N LEU A 255 -14.79 10.75 -0.63
CA LEU A 255 -15.19 9.42 -0.16
C LEU A 255 -15.18 9.33 1.38
N SER A 256 -14.19 9.94 2.02
CA SER A 256 -14.06 9.96 3.48
C SER A 256 -15.18 10.74 4.19
N ARG A 257 -15.90 11.60 3.49
CA ARG A 257 -17.00 12.41 4.04
C ARG A 257 -18.38 11.82 3.75
N ASP A 258 -18.48 11.01 2.70
CA ASP A 258 -19.70 10.35 2.32
C ASP A 258 -19.93 9.06 3.13
N PRO A 259 -21.14 8.82 3.71
CA PRO A 259 -21.42 7.61 4.48
C PRO A 259 -21.21 6.30 3.71
N LYS A 260 -21.58 6.26 2.42
CA LYS A 260 -21.36 5.08 1.56
C LYS A 260 -19.89 4.90 1.24
N GLY A 261 -19.18 6.00 0.96
CA GLY A 261 -17.75 6.01 0.73
C GLY A 261 -16.98 5.47 1.95
N LYS A 262 -17.34 5.90 3.17
CA LYS A 262 -16.77 5.35 4.41
C LYS A 262 -17.00 3.85 4.53
N GLN A 263 -18.21 3.37 4.21
CA GLN A 263 -18.50 1.95 4.26
C GLN A 263 -17.59 1.16 3.31
N MET A 264 -17.43 1.60 2.07
CA MET A 264 -16.54 0.97 1.08
C MET A 264 -15.07 0.96 1.53
N LEU A 265 -14.60 2.06 2.11
CA LEU A 265 -13.24 2.16 2.66
C LEU A 265 -13.03 1.20 3.86
N ARG A 266 -14.05 1.03 4.70
CA ARG A 266 -14.02 0.05 5.81
C ARG A 266 -13.99 -1.39 5.30
N GLU A 267 -14.76 -1.70 4.26
CA GLU A 267 -14.77 -3.01 3.64
C GLU A 267 -13.43 -3.34 2.99
N LEU A 268 -12.77 -2.36 2.35
CA LEU A 268 -11.47 -2.55 1.74
C LEU A 268 -10.37 -2.80 2.80
N TYR A 269 -10.07 -1.81 3.63
CA TYR A 269 -8.94 -1.89 4.58
C TYR A 269 -9.26 -1.33 5.97
N GLN A 270 -10.53 -1.35 6.39
CA GLN A 270 -11.01 -0.76 7.66
C GLN A 270 -10.67 0.74 7.81
N ILE A 271 -10.60 1.46 6.72
CA ILE A 271 -10.32 2.90 6.70
C ILE A 271 -11.61 3.67 6.98
N ASP A 272 -11.57 4.66 7.87
CA ASP A 272 -12.69 5.58 8.14
C ASP A 272 -12.55 6.90 7.38
N GLY A 273 -11.31 7.26 7.02
CA GLY A 273 -11.02 8.49 6.32
C GLY A 273 -9.57 8.63 5.91
N PHE A 274 -9.25 9.80 5.37
CA PHE A 274 -7.91 10.16 4.96
C PHE A 274 -7.54 11.55 5.46
N VAL A 275 -6.25 11.73 5.79
CA VAL A 275 -5.63 13.02 6.07
C VAL A 275 -4.42 13.21 5.15
N PRO A 276 -4.02 14.47 4.86
CA PRO A 276 -2.80 14.73 4.10
C PRO A 276 -1.58 14.04 4.71
N ALA A 277 -0.69 13.56 3.84
CA ALA A 277 0.54 12.90 4.26
C ALA A 277 1.76 13.53 3.61
N THR A 278 2.88 13.45 4.31
CA THR A 278 4.20 13.86 3.85
C THR A 278 5.19 12.70 3.96
N ASP A 279 6.30 12.78 3.24
CA ASP A 279 7.35 11.77 3.30
C ASP A 279 7.93 11.61 4.71
N ARG A 280 8.01 12.72 5.48
CA ARG A 280 8.53 12.72 6.86
C ARG A 280 7.67 11.93 7.84
N ASP A 281 6.39 11.76 7.56
CA ASP A 281 5.51 10.95 8.41
C ASP A 281 6.02 9.51 8.56
N TYR A 282 6.84 9.04 7.59
CA TYR A 282 7.35 7.65 7.53
C TYR A 282 8.81 7.49 7.98
N ASP A 283 9.41 8.48 8.65
CA ASP A 283 10.78 8.39 9.14
C ASP A 283 10.96 7.30 10.20
N SER A 284 9.97 7.08 11.08
CA SER A 284 9.98 5.98 12.04
C SER A 284 10.01 4.60 11.36
N VAL A 285 9.41 4.50 10.18
CA VAL A 285 9.41 3.26 9.39
C VAL A 285 10.79 3.00 8.76
N ARG A 286 11.49 4.03 8.30
CA ARG A 286 12.89 3.93 7.84
C ARG A 286 13.80 3.43 8.96
N GLN A 287 13.65 4.02 10.16
CA GLN A 287 14.38 3.57 11.36
C GLN A 287 14.07 2.12 11.73
N ALA A 288 12.80 1.68 11.54
CA ALA A 288 12.42 0.31 11.80
C ALA A 288 13.12 -0.69 10.87
N PHE A 289 13.32 -0.36 9.58
CA PHE A 289 14.13 -1.16 8.67
C PHE A 289 15.58 -1.29 9.13
N ASP A 290 16.19 -0.16 9.55
CA ASP A 290 17.57 -0.13 10.01
C ASP A 290 17.75 -1.00 11.27
N ILE A 291 16.88 -0.83 12.28
CA ILE A 291 16.92 -1.60 13.52
C ILE A 291 16.66 -3.09 13.27
N ALA A 292 15.69 -3.40 12.42
CA ALA A 292 15.37 -4.78 12.03
C ALA A 292 16.51 -5.46 11.24
N GLY A 293 17.49 -4.69 10.77
CA GLY A 293 18.59 -5.20 9.95
C GLY A 293 18.13 -5.69 8.57
N ILE A 294 17.13 -5.02 7.99
CA ILE A 294 16.59 -5.35 6.66
C ILE A 294 17.04 -4.27 5.67
N PRO A 295 18.06 -4.55 4.84
CA PRO A 295 18.52 -3.59 3.85
C PRO A 295 17.46 -3.36 2.76
N LEU A 296 16.96 -2.14 2.64
CA LEU A 296 15.92 -1.78 1.63
C LEU A 296 16.34 -2.18 0.21
N LYS A 297 17.60 -1.96 -0.15
CA LYS A 297 18.14 -2.31 -1.48
C LYS A 297 18.08 -3.81 -1.81
N GLU A 298 18.11 -4.68 -0.81
CA GLU A 298 18.10 -6.13 -1.00
C GLU A 298 16.68 -6.70 -1.10
N VAL A 299 15.67 -5.99 -0.64
CA VAL A 299 14.29 -6.48 -0.63
C VAL A 299 13.80 -6.81 -2.04
N LEU A 300 14.10 -5.96 -3.04
CA LEU A 300 13.77 -6.21 -4.43
C LEU A 300 14.73 -7.19 -5.12
N GLN A 301 16.00 -7.24 -4.70
CA GLN A 301 17.00 -8.09 -5.35
C GLN A 301 16.80 -9.58 -5.07
N ARG A 302 16.28 -9.94 -3.90
CA ARG A 302 16.01 -11.35 -3.49
C ARG A 302 14.99 -12.07 -4.37
N LYS A 303 14.27 -11.36 -5.24
CA LYS A 303 13.26 -11.89 -6.16
C LYS A 303 13.64 -11.79 -7.64
N ARG A 304 14.82 -11.31 -7.97
CA ARG A 304 15.32 -11.43 -9.36
C ARG A 304 15.81 -12.86 -9.56
N PRO A 305 15.17 -13.63 -10.49
CA PRO A 305 15.62 -14.98 -10.82
C PRO A 305 17.03 -14.96 -11.41
#